data_23d03dd2866dcb62836bc0cde110690d
#
_entry.id   23d03dd2866dcb62836bc0cde110690d
#
_cell.length_a   1.000
_cell.length_b   1.000
_cell.length_c   1.000
_cell.angle_alpha   90.00
_cell.angle_beta   90.00
_cell.angle_gamma   90.00
#
_symmetry.space_group_name_H-M   'P 1'
#
loop_
_entity.id
_entity.type
_entity.pdbx_description
1 polymer ?
#
loop_
_entity_poly.entity_id
_entity_poly.type
_entity_poly.pdbx_seq_one_letter_code
_entity_poly.pdbx_strand_id
1 'polypeptide(L)'
;MSERVIRPTGRGFLLLDAHPAGCFESVTAIRPEPAEGPRRVALIIGSSAGYGLATTVAGLSRHGVRGVGVAFERPPGRRTATAGWYRTIATDRLAAELGSDVTFVNADAFADTTKDEVLDLVAKRFGGLDYLIYSVAAPRRADPRTGATYTSVIKPLGSAYTTRTLEFTPDGTAELREVTAEPATEEEAAATVKVMGGEDWGRWITALAERGLLNQGFQTVALSYIGSSLTSAIYREGTIGAAKLDLEQTASALTQLVEPVGGRAFTSVNGAAVTQASTAIPGIALYVSLLRSVLGDKLQSPVEQSLRLWDQLTGAAPLDLDEQGRIRLDRWELTEQVQSAVAALWRDVTPETIDRVADVDWFRSQFRGLYGFDVPGVDYDAPVEVDLPWPAAR
;
A
#
# COMPACT_ATOMS: atom_id res chain seq x y z
N MET A 1 -25.93 -16.96 -8.86
CA MET A 1 -25.67 -15.58 -8.42
C MET A 1 -26.18 -15.47 -7.00
N SER A 2 -25.35 -15.23 -6.03
CA SER A 2 -25.73 -15.06 -4.64
C SER A 2 -25.74 -13.56 -4.30
N GLU A 3 -26.88 -12.92 -4.51
CA GLU A 3 -27.09 -11.55 -4.03
C GLU A 3 -27.37 -11.57 -2.53
N ARG A 4 -26.66 -10.72 -1.79
CA ARG A 4 -26.82 -10.59 -0.33
C ARG A 4 -26.71 -9.14 0.10
N VAL A 5 -27.45 -8.76 1.14
CA VAL A 5 -27.20 -7.52 1.86
C VAL A 5 -25.97 -7.73 2.74
N ILE A 6 -24.96 -6.90 2.55
CA ILE A 6 -23.67 -7.03 3.27
C ILE A 6 -23.58 -5.94 4.33
N ARG A 7 -23.33 -6.36 5.57
CA ARG A 7 -23.12 -5.48 6.72
C ARG A 7 -21.67 -5.59 7.20
N PRO A 8 -21.10 -4.51 7.74
CA PRO A 8 -19.78 -4.59 8.33
C PRO A 8 -19.81 -5.53 9.54
N THR A 9 -18.99 -6.58 9.48
CA THR A 9 -18.81 -7.57 10.53
C THR A 9 -17.34 -7.65 10.90
N GLY A 10 -16.99 -7.59 12.18
CA GLY A 10 -15.60 -7.61 12.62
C GLY A 10 -15.41 -7.11 14.04
N ARG A 11 -14.16 -6.89 14.41
CA ARG A 11 -13.75 -6.32 15.71
C ARG A 11 -12.56 -5.40 15.52
N GLY A 12 -12.58 -4.25 16.21
CA GLY A 12 -11.49 -3.27 16.15
C GLY A 12 -11.17 -2.88 14.71
N PHE A 13 -9.92 -2.94 14.34
CA PHE A 13 -9.43 -2.61 12.99
C PHE A 13 -9.39 -3.81 12.03
N LEU A 14 -10.31 -4.76 12.15
CA LEU A 14 -10.44 -5.88 11.23
C LEU A 14 -11.91 -6.12 10.89
N LEU A 15 -12.30 -5.88 9.65
CA LEU A 15 -13.58 -6.32 9.11
C LEU A 15 -13.40 -7.65 8.36
N LEU A 16 -14.39 -8.51 8.47
CA LEU A 16 -14.35 -9.87 7.95
C LEU A 16 -14.93 -9.99 6.54
N ASP A 17 -15.84 -9.07 6.20
CA ASP A 17 -16.52 -9.00 4.92
C ASP A 17 -16.22 -7.66 4.25
N ALA A 18 -16.21 -7.65 2.93
CA ALA A 18 -16.08 -6.45 2.13
C ALA A 18 -17.37 -6.22 1.32
N HIS A 19 -17.73 -4.95 1.11
CA HIS A 19 -18.90 -4.59 0.32
C HIS A 19 -18.51 -4.42 -1.16
N PRO A 20 -18.97 -5.30 -2.08
CA PRO A 20 -18.57 -5.23 -3.47
C PRO A 20 -18.80 -3.87 -4.13
N ALA A 21 -20.04 -3.34 -4.05
CA ALA A 21 -20.38 -2.07 -4.68
C ALA A 21 -19.53 -0.90 -4.15
N GLY A 22 -19.27 -0.84 -2.84
CA GLY A 22 -18.39 0.20 -2.29
C GLY A 22 -16.94 0.05 -2.69
N CYS A 23 -16.45 -1.20 -2.84
CA CYS A 23 -15.11 -1.43 -3.39
C CYS A 23 -15.01 -0.98 -4.85
N PHE A 24 -16.06 -1.19 -5.66
CA PHE A 24 -16.14 -0.68 -7.03
C PHE A 24 -16.16 0.84 -7.05
N GLU A 25 -17.07 1.47 -6.30
CA GLU A 25 -17.21 2.91 -6.27
C GLU A 25 -15.92 3.61 -5.83
N SER A 26 -15.20 3.05 -4.87
CA SER A 26 -13.91 3.61 -4.41
C SER A 26 -12.82 3.68 -5.50
N VAL A 27 -12.92 2.87 -6.56
CA VAL A 27 -12.02 2.90 -7.72
C VAL A 27 -12.57 3.83 -8.81
N THR A 28 -13.88 3.77 -9.11
CA THR A 28 -14.50 4.55 -10.17
C THR A 28 -14.65 6.04 -9.84
N ALA A 29 -14.64 6.39 -8.55
CA ALA A 29 -14.61 7.80 -8.11
C ALA A 29 -13.35 8.55 -8.55
N ILE A 30 -12.29 7.84 -8.93
CA ILE A 30 -11.07 8.42 -9.45
C ILE A 30 -11.28 8.73 -10.94
N ARG A 31 -11.48 10.02 -11.25
CA ARG A 31 -11.72 10.44 -12.63
C ARG A 31 -10.45 10.31 -13.47
N PRO A 32 -10.49 9.54 -14.57
CA PRO A 32 -9.38 9.46 -15.48
C PRO A 32 -9.21 10.77 -16.26
N GLU A 33 -7.96 11.12 -16.52
CA GLU A 33 -7.61 12.14 -17.51
C GLU A 33 -6.94 11.44 -18.70
N PRO A 34 -7.16 11.91 -19.93
CA PRO A 34 -6.50 11.31 -21.09
C PRO A 34 -4.98 11.33 -20.93
N ALA A 35 -4.36 10.16 -21.06
CA ALA A 35 -2.91 10.07 -21.03
C ALA A 35 -2.31 10.57 -22.32
N GLU A 36 -1.42 11.57 -22.24
CA GLU A 36 -0.61 12.02 -23.36
C GLU A 36 0.77 11.34 -23.32
N GLY A 37 1.30 10.96 -24.49
CA GLY A 37 2.64 10.39 -24.62
C GLY A 37 2.68 8.87 -24.80
N PRO A 38 3.88 8.26 -24.77
CA PRO A 38 4.04 6.83 -25.02
C PRO A 38 3.49 6.00 -23.86
N ARG A 39 2.72 4.95 -24.18
CA ARG A 39 2.22 4.00 -23.18
C ARG A 39 3.40 3.20 -22.60
N ARG A 40 3.57 3.26 -21.29
CA ARG A 40 4.63 2.58 -20.57
C ARG A 40 4.15 1.24 -20.01
N VAL A 41 5.06 0.28 -19.93
CA VAL A 41 4.78 -1.05 -19.37
C VAL A 41 5.28 -1.13 -17.94
N ALA A 42 4.37 -1.45 -17.01
CA ALA A 42 4.69 -1.59 -15.60
C ALA A 42 4.29 -2.96 -15.04
N LEU A 43 5.10 -3.47 -14.13
CA LEU A 43 4.75 -4.56 -13.23
C LEU A 43 4.54 -3.98 -11.83
N ILE A 44 3.35 -4.19 -11.26
CA ILE A 44 3.01 -3.70 -9.93
C ILE A 44 2.75 -4.87 -9.00
N ILE A 45 3.68 -5.10 -8.07
CA ILE A 45 3.57 -6.16 -7.06
C ILE A 45 2.83 -5.61 -5.84
N GLY A 46 1.70 -6.23 -5.48
CA GLY A 46 0.79 -5.73 -4.42
C GLY A 46 -0.24 -4.73 -4.94
N SER A 47 -0.82 -4.97 -6.13
CA SER A 47 -1.66 -4.02 -6.89
C SER A 47 -3.10 -3.85 -6.39
N SER A 48 -3.56 -4.62 -5.38
CA SER A 48 -4.99 -4.72 -5.01
C SER A 48 -5.42 -3.82 -3.87
N ALA A 49 -4.49 -3.28 -3.09
CA ALA A 49 -4.81 -2.50 -1.89
C ALA A 49 -3.78 -1.39 -1.61
N GLY A 50 -4.15 -0.45 -0.73
CA GLY A 50 -3.27 0.59 -0.23
C GLY A 50 -2.58 1.39 -1.35
N TYR A 51 -1.28 1.64 -1.17
CA TYR A 51 -0.49 2.40 -2.14
C TYR A 51 -0.26 1.66 -3.46
N GLY A 52 -0.20 0.32 -3.45
CA GLY A 52 -0.07 -0.44 -4.68
C GLY A 52 -1.28 -0.30 -5.59
N LEU A 53 -2.50 -0.37 -5.03
CA LEU A 53 -3.73 -0.06 -5.77
C LEU A 53 -3.74 1.40 -6.25
N ALA A 54 -3.41 2.34 -5.37
CA ALA A 54 -3.38 3.76 -5.71
C ALA A 54 -2.41 4.04 -6.87
N THR A 55 -1.22 3.42 -6.84
CA THR A 55 -0.23 3.54 -7.91
C THR A 55 -0.72 2.90 -9.22
N THR A 56 -1.43 1.77 -9.13
CA THR A 56 -2.04 1.12 -10.31
C THR A 56 -3.08 2.04 -10.95
N VAL A 57 -4.02 2.55 -10.16
CA VAL A 57 -5.11 3.40 -10.66
C VAL A 57 -4.58 4.75 -11.17
N ALA A 58 -3.63 5.37 -10.46
CA ALA A 58 -3.00 6.62 -10.89
C ALA A 58 -2.25 6.46 -12.23
N GLY A 59 -1.48 5.36 -12.37
CA GLY A 59 -0.77 5.05 -13.62
C GLY A 59 -1.71 4.83 -14.80
N LEU A 60 -2.80 4.11 -14.59
CA LEU A 60 -3.85 3.90 -15.61
C LEU A 60 -4.52 5.22 -16.01
N SER A 61 -4.97 5.98 -15.00
CA SER A 61 -5.85 7.14 -15.22
C SER A 61 -5.14 8.35 -15.81
N ARG A 62 -3.84 8.56 -15.51
CA ARG A 62 -3.11 9.76 -15.92
C ARG A 62 -1.97 9.47 -16.90
N HIS A 63 -1.33 8.31 -16.84
CA HIS A 63 -0.11 8.02 -17.57
C HIS A 63 -0.26 6.90 -18.61
N GLY A 64 -1.47 6.36 -18.79
CA GLY A 64 -1.76 5.31 -19.78
C GLY A 64 -0.90 4.05 -19.56
N VAL A 65 -0.55 3.76 -18.32
CA VAL A 65 0.24 2.58 -17.94
C VAL A 65 -0.51 1.32 -18.35
N ARG A 66 0.22 0.35 -18.90
CA ARG A 66 -0.24 -1.01 -19.22
C ARG A 66 0.69 -2.01 -18.56
N GLY A 67 0.32 -3.28 -18.53
CA GLY A 67 1.24 -4.31 -18.00
C GLY A 67 0.59 -5.32 -17.09
N VAL A 68 1.21 -5.62 -15.94
CA VAL A 68 0.76 -6.69 -15.04
C VAL A 68 0.64 -6.18 -13.61
N GLY A 69 -0.49 -6.49 -12.96
CA GLY A 69 -0.68 -6.33 -11.53
C GLY A 69 -0.65 -7.70 -10.83
N VAL A 70 0.12 -7.84 -9.76
CA VAL A 70 0.14 -9.07 -8.94
C VAL A 70 -0.51 -8.76 -7.59
N ALA A 71 -1.42 -9.62 -7.18
CA ALA A 71 -2.11 -9.54 -5.90
C ALA A 71 -2.30 -10.94 -5.31
N PHE A 72 -2.59 -11.02 -4.02
CA PHE A 72 -2.90 -12.29 -3.36
C PHE A 72 -4.14 -12.13 -2.51
N GLU A 73 -5.29 -12.36 -3.14
CA GLU A 73 -6.61 -12.10 -2.59
C GLU A 73 -7.43 -13.40 -2.45
N ARG A 74 -8.23 -13.44 -1.38
CA ARG A 74 -9.13 -14.59 -1.14
C ARG A 74 -10.40 -14.44 -1.98
N PRO A 75 -10.76 -15.47 -2.77
CA PRO A 75 -12.00 -15.46 -3.55
C PRO A 75 -13.26 -15.49 -2.66
N PRO A 76 -14.44 -15.18 -3.24
CA PRO A 76 -15.71 -15.32 -2.54
C PRO A 76 -15.98 -16.79 -2.18
N GLY A 77 -16.77 -16.98 -1.11
CA GLY A 77 -17.16 -18.29 -0.63
C GLY A 77 -18.21 -18.16 0.47
N ARG A 78 -18.01 -18.78 1.63
CA ARG A 78 -18.90 -18.59 2.78
C ARG A 78 -19.01 -17.12 3.21
N ARG A 79 -17.93 -16.36 3.07
CA ARG A 79 -17.86 -14.90 3.24
C ARG A 79 -17.72 -14.24 1.87
N THR A 80 -17.81 -12.92 1.83
CA THR A 80 -17.44 -12.14 0.65
C THR A 80 -15.96 -12.37 0.32
N ALA A 81 -15.54 -12.09 -0.91
CA ALA A 81 -14.12 -11.97 -1.21
C ALA A 81 -13.47 -10.88 -0.36
N THR A 82 -12.14 -10.83 -0.32
CA THR A 82 -11.42 -9.68 0.25
C THR A 82 -11.68 -8.40 -0.57
N ALA A 83 -11.53 -7.25 0.05
CA ALA A 83 -11.77 -5.96 -0.61
C ALA A 83 -10.91 -5.77 -1.87
N GLY A 84 -9.64 -6.23 -1.82
CA GLY A 84 -8.73 -6.16 -2.95
C GLY A 84 -9.18 -6.99 -4.14
N TRP A 85 -9.89 -8.09 -3.94
CA TRP A 85 -10.51 -8.87 -5.01
C TRP A 85 -11.47 -8.01 -5.84
N TYR A 86 -12.43 -7.37 -5.17
CA TYR A 86 -13.42 -6.52 -5.84
C TYR A 86 -12.80 -5.28 -6.47
N ARG A 87 -11.82 -4.66 -5.80
CA ARG A 87 -11.11 -3.51 -6.35
C ARG A 87 -10.28 -3.86 -7.57
N THR A 88 -9.69 -5.06 -7.61
CA THR A 88 -8.98 -5.52 -8.80
C THR A 88 -9.94 -5.69 -9.98
N ILE A 89 -11.16 -6.24 -9.76
CA ILE A 89 -12.18 -6.32 -10.80
C ILE A 89 -12.59 -4.92 -11.29
N ALA A 90 -12.78 -3.98 -10.37
CA ALA A 90 -13.10 -2.58 -10.72
C ALA A 90 -11.95 -1.92 -11.51
N THR A 91 -10.70 -2.16 -11.12
CA THR A 91 -9.52 -1.63 -11.80
C THR A 91 -9.36 -2.24 -13.20
N ASP A 92 -9.69 -3.52 -13.39
CA ASP A 92 -9.70 -4.16 -14.70
C ASP A 92 -10.77 -3.55 -15.62
N ARG A 93 -11.96 -3.25 -15.10
CA ARG A 93 -13.01 -2.55 -15.84
C ARG A 93 -12.56 -1.14 -16.23
N LEU A 94 -11.99 -0.40 -15.30
CA LEU A 94 -11.42 0.92 -15.57
C LEU A 94 -10.34 0.85 -16.66
N ALA A 95 -9.43 -0.11 -16.60
CA ALA A 95 -8.41 -0.33 -17.63
C ALA A 95 -9.03 -0.59 -19.00
N ALA A 96 -10.11 -1.38 -19.07
CA ALA A 96 -10.85 -1.65 -20.31
C ALA A 96 -11.50 -0.38 -20.88
N GLU A 97 -12.15 0.43 -20.04
CA GLU A 97 -12.76 1.71 -20.42
C GLU A 97 -11.72 2.69 -20.98
N LEU A 98 -10.51 2.69 -20.41
CA LEU A 98 -9.39 3.50 -20.88
C LEU A 98 -8.63 2.90 -22.09
N GLY A 99 -9.04 1.73 -22.56
CA GLY A 99 -8.33 1.00 -23.63
C GLY A 99 -6.89 0.64 -23.25
N SER A 100 -6.62 0.44 -21.96
CA SER A 100 -5.32 0.01 -21.45
C SER A 100 -5.25 -1.52 -21.34
N ASP A 101 -4.10 -2.08 -21.75
CA ASP A 101 -3.83 -3.50 -21.71
C ASP A 101 -3.19 -3.87 -20.38
N VAL A 102 -4.01 -4.26 -19.39
CA VAL A 102 -3.55 -4.72 -18.07
C VAL A 102 -4.08 -6.11 -17.78
N THR A 103 -3.26 -6.96 -17.19
CA THR A 103 -3.63 -8.29 -16.71
C THR A 103 -3.33 -8.39 -15.23
N PHE A 104 -4.25 -8.99 -14.46
CA PHE A 104 -4.08 -9.19 -13.03
C PHE A 104 -3.86 -10.67 -12.70
N VAL A 105 -2.77 -10.96 -11.98
CA VAL A 105 -2.42 -12.30 -11.50
C VAL A 105 -2.73 -12.38 -10.01
N ASN A 106 -3.54 -13.36 -9.60
CA ASN A 106 -3.85 -13.61 -8.19
C ASN A 106 -3.00 -14.76 -7.66
N ALA A 107 -1.82 -14.47 -7.16
CA ALA A 107 -0.87 -15.46 -6.67
C ALA A 107 0.08 -14.86 -5.63
N ASP A 108 0.72 -15.74 -4.84
CA ASP A 108 1.74 -15.34 -3.87
C ASP A 108 2.98 -14.80 -4.59
N ALA A 109 3.23 -13.50 -4.47
CA ALA A 109 4.36 -12.81 -5.10
C ALA A 109 5.73 -13.33 -4.65
N PHE A 110 5.81 -13.97 -3.48
CA PHE A 110 7.05 -14.56 -2.97
C PHE A 110 7.43 -15.87 -3.67
N ALA A 111 6.46 -16.58 -4.25
CA ALA A 111 6.71 -17.86 -4.91
C ALA A 111 7.51 -17.71 -6.22
N ASP A 112 8.48 -18.60 -6.47
CA ASP A 112 9.23 -18.60 -7.72
C ASP A 112 8.33 -18.94 -8.93
N THR A 113 7.38 -19.83 -8.75
CA THR A 113 6.38 -20.16 -9.79
C THR A 113 5.56 -18.96 -10.23
N THR A 114 5.20 -18.06 -9.29
CA THR A 114 4.50 -16.82 -9.62
C THR A 114 5.41 -15.87 -10.41
N LYS A 115 6.71 -15.79 -10.03
CA LYS A 115 7.67 -15.00 -10.79
C LYS A 115 7.78 -15.52 -12.22
N ASP A 116 7.95 -16.82 -12.39
CA ASP A 116 8.05 -17.45 -13.73
C ASP A 116 6.82 -17.17 -14.58
N GLU A 117 5.61 -17.39 -14.06
CA GLU A 117 4.34 -17.12 -14.75
C GLU A 117 4.24 -15.65 -15.19
N VAL A 118 4.53 -14.71 -14.28
CA VAL A 118 4.44 -13.27 -14.56
C VAL A 118 5.49 -12.84 -15.59
N LEU A 119 6.72 -13.35 -15.50
CA LEU A 119 7.77 -13.03 -16.44
C LEU A 119 7.47 -13.60 -17.85
N ASP A 120 6.91 -14.79 -17.94
CA ASP A 120 6.46 -15.36 -19.21
C ASP A 120 5.32 -14.53 -19.83
N LEU A 121 4.40 -14.06 -19.00
CA LEU A 121 3.33 -13.14 -19.42
C LEU A 121 3.90 -11.80 -19.94
N VAL A 122 4.85 -11.20 -19.21
CA VAL A 122 5.53 -9.96 -19.63
C VAL A 122 6.27 -10.16 -20.95
N ALA A 123 7.06 -11.23 -21.08
CA ALA A 123 7.80 -11.53 -22.29
C ALA A 123 6.87 -11.69 -23.50
N LYS A 124 5.80 -12.48 -23.34
CA LYS A 124 4.86 -12.79 -24.42
C LYS A 124 4.02 -11.59 -24.89
N ARG A 125 3.57 -10.73 -23.94
CA ARG A 125 2.62 -9.64 -24.25
C ARG A 125 3.26 -8.31 -24.48
N PHE A 126 4.33 -8.01 -23.77
CA PHE A 126 4.92 -6.68 -23.70
C PHE A 126 6.35 -6.61 -24.20
N GLY A 127 7.08 -7.73 -24.21
CA GLY A 127 8.47 -7.81 -24.62
C GLY A 127 9.49 -7.27 -23.60
N GLY A 128 9.02 -6.51 -22.60
CA GLY A 128 9.85 -5.94 -21.54
C GLY A 128 9.07 -4.94 -20.68
N LEU A 129 9.73 -4.42 -19.64
CA LEU A 129 9.18 -3.48 -18.67
C LEU A 129 9.93 -2.16 -18.64
N ASP A 130 9.19 -1.07 -18.53
CA ASP A 130 9.73 0.26 -18.22
C ASP A 130 9.81 0.49 -16.71
N TYR A 131 8.86 -0.09 -15.95
CA TYR A 131 8.78 0.08 -14.50
C TYR A 131 8.46 -1.22 -13.76
N LEU A 132 9.02 -1.35 -12.53
CA LEU A 132 8.51 -2.26 -11.50
C LEU A 132 8.24 -1.47 -10.22
N ILE A 133 7.00 -1.54 -9.72
CA ILE A 133 6.62 -0.98 -8.42
C ILE A 133 6.43 -2.12 -7.43
N TYR A 134 7.18 -2.08 -6.33
CA TYR A 134 7.13 -3.09 -5.26
C TYR A 134 6.39 -2.52 -4.05
N SER A 135 5.18 -3.01 -3.80
CA SER A 135 4.27 -2.57 -2.74
C SER A 135 3.79 -3.77 -1.92
N VAL A 136 4.72 -4.44 -1.27
CA VAL A 136 4.39 -5.60 -0.42
C VAL A 136 4.46 -5.24 1.05
N ALA A 137 3.35 -5.51 1.77
CA ALA A 137 3.25 -5.46 3.21
C ALA A 137 2.49 -6.72 3.66
N ALA A 138 3.23 -7.77 3.98
CA ALA A 138 2.66 -9.08 4.29
C ALA A 138 2.96 -9.48 5.74
N PRO A 139 2.06 -10.24 6.40
CA PRO A 139 2.34 -10.79 7.73
C PRO A 139 3.29 -11.99 7.70
N ARG A 140 3.41 -12.65 6.54
CA ARG A 140 4.21 -13.88 6.39
C ARG A 140 4.80 -13.98 4.99
N ARG A 141 5.95 -14.67 4.92
CA ARG A 141 6.59 -15.08 3.67
C ARG A 141 7.07 -16.53 3.81
N ALA A 142 6.70 -17.40 2.86
CA ALA A 142 7.39 -18.67 2.66
C ALA A 142 8.59 -18.43 1.72
N ASP A 143 9.79 -18.79 2.16
CA ASP A 143 10.97 -18.71 1.31
C ASP A 143 10.98 -19.91 0.35
N PRO A 144 10.83 -19.71 -0.97
CA PRO A 144 10.76 -20.80 -1.92
C PRO A 144 12.09 -21.59 -2.07
N ARG A 145 13.21 -21.03 -1.63
CA ARG A 145 14.52 -21.70 -1.70
C ARG A 145 14.75 -22.66 -0.53
N THR A 146 14.30 -22.27 0.66
CA THR A 146 14.58 -23.02 1.89
C THR A 146 13.35 -23.73 2.44
N GLY A 147 12.15 -23.33 2.02
CA GLY A 147 10.86 -23.77 2.59
C GLY A 147 10.57 -23.15 3.96
N ALA A 148 11.46 -22.32 4.50
CA ALA A 148 11.26 -21.65 5.78
C ALA A 148 10.13 -20.63 5.69
N THR A 149 9.30 -20.52 6.73
CA THR A 149 8.26 -19.50 6.84
C THR A 149 8.70 -18.44 7.85
N TYR A 150 8.73 -17.19 7.41
CA TYR A 150 9.02 -16.03 8.25
C TYR A 150 7.72 -15.30 8.57
N THR A 151 7.61 -14.78 9.78
CA THR A 151 6.47 -13.97 10.25
C THR A 151 6.98 -12.59 10.62
N SER A 152 6.37 -11.55 10.06
CA SER A 152 6.69 -10.17 10.44
C SER A 152 5.96 -9.77 11.72
N VAL A 153 6.58 -8.94 12.53
CA VAL A 153 5.99 -8.34 13.72
C VAL A 153 6.15 -6.83 13.69
N ILE A 154 5.26 -6.14 14.41
CA ILE A 154 5.32 -4.68 14.59
C ILE A 154 5.67 -4.43 16.04
N LYS A 155 6.96 -4.28 16.31
CA LYS A 155 7.52 -4.15 17.67
C LYS A 155 8.66 -3.14 17.69
N PRO A 156 8.87 -2.45 18.81
CA PRO A 156 10.08 -1.63 19.01
C PRO A 156 11.32 -2.54 19.09
N LEU A 157 12.48 -1.95 18.89
CA LEU A 157 13.78 -2.60 19.14
C LEU A 157 14.37 -2.09 20.48
N GLY A 158 14.99 -2.98 21.22
CA GLY A 158 15.74 -2.66 22.45
C GLY A 158 14.90 -2.52 23.70
N SER A 159 13.92 -1.63 23.76
CA SER A 159 13.08 -1.40 24.95
C SER A 159 11.59 -1.39 24.62
N ALA A 160 10.75 -1.68 25.62
CA ALA A 160 9.30 -1.60 25.48
C ALA A 160 8.87 -0.16 25.14
N TYR A 161 7.85 -0.05 24.29
CA TYR A 161 7.29 1.21 23.85
C TYR A 161 5.82 1.33 24.27
N THR A 162 5.55 2.31 25.13
CA THR A 162 4.19 2.64 25.56
C THR A 162 3.68 3.85 24.77
N THR A 163 2.50 3.72 24.19
CA THR A 163 1.88 4.79 23.40
C THR A 163 0.37 4.81 23.59
N ARG A 164 -0.25 5.92 23.20
CA ARG A 164 -1.70 6.03 23.12
C ARG A 164 -2.17 5.64 21.73
N THR A 165 -3.27 4.92 21.68
CA THR A 165 -3.92 4.54 20.43
C THR A 165 -5.41 4.85 20.48
N LEU A 166 -6.02 4.98 19.31
CA LEU A 166 -7.45 5.09 19.14
C LEU A 166 -8.03 3.69 18.90
N GLU A 167 -9.07 3.33 19.63
CA GLU A 167 -9.86 2.13 19.40
C GLU A 167 -11.34 2.49 19.23
N PHE A 168 -12.09 1.64 18.55
CA PHE A 168 -13.53 1.79 18.40
C PHE A 168 -14.25 0.67 19.12
N THR A 169 -15.20 1.06 19.98
CA THR A 169 -16.15 0.14 20.61
C THR A 169 -17.14 -0.43 19.58
N PRO A 170 -17.85 -1.51 19.90
CA PRO A 170 -18.82 -2.11 18.97
C PRO A 170 -19.95 -1.16 18.53
N ASP A 171 -20.29 -0.16 19.34
CA ASP A 171 -21.27 0.89 19.02
C ASP A 171 -20.66 2.05 18.21
N GLY A 172 -19.35 2.01 17.95
CA GLY A 172 -18.63 2.99 17.13
C GLY A 172 -18.07 4.17 17.91
N THR A 173 -18.17 4.18 19.25
CA THR A 173 -17.54 5.22 20.08
C THR A 173 -16.02 5.09 20.02
N ALA A 174 -15.35 6.23 19.92
CA ALA A 174 -13.89 6.26 19.96
C ALA A 174 -13.39 6.25 21.40
N GLU A 175 -12.44 5.40 21.69
CA GLU A 175 -11.75 5.32 22.98
C GLU A 175 -10.25 5.55 22.81
N LEU A 176 -9.72 6.45 23.65
CA LEU A 176 -8.27 6.61 23.77
C LEU A 176 -7.74 5.59 24.78
N ARG A 177 -6.85 4.73 24.31
CA ARG A 177 -6.24 3.69 25.15
C ARG A 177 -4.72 3.81 25.17
N GLU A 178 -4.12 3.42 26.28
CA GLU A 178 -2.69 3.21 26.37
C GLU A 178 -2.37 1.74 26.09
N VAL A 179 -1.38 1.53 25.21
CA VAL A 179 -0.90 0.20 24.83
C VAL A 179 0.62 0.15 24.96
N THR A 180 1.12 -0.97 25.47
CA THR A 180 2.56 -1.23 25.55
C THR A 180 2.93 -2.36 24.60
N ALA A 181 3.88 -2.10 23.72
CA ALA A 181 4.48 -3.09 22.86
C ALA A 181 5.83 -3.52 23.44
N GLU A 182 5.98 -4.81 23.69
CA GLU A 182 7.24 -5.40 24.15
C GLU A 182 8.26 -5.39 23.01
N PRO A 183 9.57 -5.29 23.32
CA PRO A 183 10.60 -5.27 22.29
C PRO A 183 10.64 -6.59 21.50
N ALA A 184 11.02 -6.50 20.24
CA ALA A 184 11.25 -7.68 19.42
C ALA A 184 12.50 -8.43 19.86
N THR A 185 12.48 -9.76 19.70
CA THR A 185 13.72 -10.54 19.74
C THR A 185 14.52 -10.31 18.45
N GLU A 186 15.80 -10.70 18.46
CA GLU A 186 16.64 -10.64 17.27
C GLU A 186 16.07 -11.47 16.12
N GLU A 187 15.50 -12.65 16.43
CA GLU A 187 14.87 -13.53 15.45
C GLU A 187 13.60 -12.90 14.86
N GLU A 188 12.76 -12.25 15.68
CA GLU A 188 11.57 -11.54 15.20
C GLU A 188 11.95 -10.36 14.29
N ALA A 189 12.99 -9.61 14.65
CA ALA A 189 13.50 -8.52 13.81
C ALA A 189 14.04 -9.04 12.49
N ALA A 190 14.88 -10.07 12.50
CA ALA A 190 15.42 -10.70 11.31
C ALA A 190 14.31 -11.30 10.42
N ALA A 191 13.32 -11.99 11.02
CA ALA A 191 12.17 -12.52 10.27
C ALA A 191 11.35 -11.39 9.62
N THR A 192 11.18 -10.25 10.29
CA THR A 192 10.48 -9.08 9.72
C THR A 192 11.23 -8.53 8.52
N VAL A 193 12.55 -8.43 8.56
CA VAL A 193 13.38 -8.04 7.40
C VAL A 193 13.22 -9.06 6.27
N LYS A 194 13.20 -10.37 6.56
CA LYS A 194 12.96 -11.41 5.53
C LYS A 194 11.59 -11.27 4.83
N VAL A 195 10.56 -10.79 5.54
CA VAL A 195 9.22 -10.61 4.95
C VAL A 195 9.09 -9.30 4.21
N MET A 196 9.54 -8.17 4.78
CA MET A 196 9.25 -6.82 4.31
C MET A 196 10.48 -6.03 3.84
N GLY A 197 11.67 -6.63 3.87
CA GLY A 197 12.90 -6.04 3.33
C GLY A 197 13.04 -6.21 1.82
N GLY A 198 14.23 -5.95 1.31
CA GLY A 198 14.52 -5.86 -0.12
C GLY A 198 14.82 -7.18 -0.83
N GLU A 199 14.99 -8.30 -0.09
CA GLU A 199 15.42 -9.57 -0.70
C GLU A 199 14.50 -10.03 -1.83
N ASP A 200 13.17 -10.03 -1.61
CA ASP A 200 12.23 -10.48 -2.65
C ASP A 200 12.12 -9.48 -3.80
N TRP A 201 12.18 -8.19 -3.52
CA TRP A 201 12.28 -7.16 -4.56
C TRP A 201 13.52 -7.39 -5.44
N GLY A 202 14.67 -7.66 -4.83
CA GLY A 202 15.90 -8.01 -5.53
C GLY A 202 15.74 -9.25 -6.43
N ARG A 203 15.02 -10.28 -5.95
CA ARG A 203 14.76 -11.50 -6.74
C ARG A 203 13.92 -11.22 -7.98
N TRP A 204 12.88 -10.37 -7.89
CA TRP A 204 12.11 -9.93 -9.05
C TRP A 204 12.96 -9.24 -10.08
N ILE A 205 13.81 -8.28 -9.66
CA ILE A 205 14.67 -7.52 -10.58
C ILE A 205 15.73 -8.42 -11.21
N THR A 206 16.36 -9.30 -10.43
CA THR A 206 17.34 -10.26 -10.95
C THR A 206 16.73 -11.17 -12.01
N ALA A 207 15.55 -11.74 -11.74
CA ALA A 207 14.87 -12.62 -12.69
C ALA A 207 14.48 -11.89 -13.99
N LEU A 208 14.04 -10.62 -13.90
CA LEU A 208 13.78 -9.78 -15.08
C LEU A 208 15.04 -9.50 -15.89
N ALA A 209 16.14 -9.17 -15.22
CA ALA A 209 17.43 -8.90 -15.88
C ALA A 209 17.98 -10.16 -16.58
N GLU A 210 17.95 -11.31 -15.91
CA GLU A 210 18.40 -12.61 -16.47
C GLU A 210 17.62 -13.03 -17.72
N ARG A 211 16.32 -12.65 -17.79
CA ARG A 211 15.48 -12.91 -18.97
C ARG A 211 15.52 -11.81 -20.04
N GLY A 212 16.31 -10.75 -19.84
CA GLY A 212 16.43 -9.62 -20.78
C GLY A 212 15.12 -8.81 -20.93
N LEU A 213 14.32 -8.72 -19.86
CA LEU A 213 13.01 -8.06 -19.86
C LEU A 213 13.04 -6.63 -19.34
N LEU A 214 14.21 -6.04 -19.14
CA LEU A 214 14.37 -4.64 -18.73
C LEU A 214 14.52 -3.76 -19.99
N ASN A 215 13.59 -2.83 -20.18
CA ASN A 215 13.68 -1.84 -21.24
C ASN A 215 14.78 -0.81 -20.93
N GLN A 216 15.27 -0.12 -21.98
CA GLN A 216 16.20 0.99 -21.80
C GLN A 216 15.59 2.09 -20.93
N GLY A 217 16.34 2.51 -19.88
CA GLY A 217 15.89 3.48 -18.90
C GLY A 217 14.93 2.91 -17.85
N PHE A 218 14.91 1.58 -17.65
CA PHE A 218 14.07 0.90 -16.66
C PHE A 218 14.20 1.53 -15.28
N GLN A 219 13.07 1.69 -14.58
CA GLN A 219 13.08 2.17 -13.20
C GLN A 219 12.28 1.24 -12.29
N THR A 220 12.79 1.05 -11.07
CA THR A 220 12.07 0.27 -10.06
C THR A 220 11.98 1.04 -8.76
N VAL A 221 10.83 0.91 -8.08
CA VAL A 221 10.53 1.63 -6.84
C VAL A 221 9.92 0.69 -5.82
N ALA A 222 10.51 0.62 -4.62
CA ALA A 222 9.86 0.02 -3.46
C ALA A 222 9.19 1.10 -2.62
N LEU A 223 7.91 0.90 -2.29
CA LEU A 223 7.14 1.85 -1.50
C LEU A 223 7.49 1.73 -0.01
N SER A 224 7.75 2.86 0.63
CA SER A 224 8.23 2.97 1.99
C SER A 224 7.47 4.05 2.76
N TYR A 225 7.72 4.11 4.07
CA TYR A 225 7.26 5.17 4.97
C TYR A 225 8.29 5.37 6.07
N ILE A 226 8.53 6.60 6.49
CA ILE A 226 9.43 6.93 7.60
C ILE A 226 8.64 7.27 8.85
N GLY A 227 7.61 8.09 8.70
CA GLY A 227 6.74 8.52 9.79
C GLY A 227 7.29 9.69 10.61
N SER A 228 6.48 10.09 11.58
CA SER A 228 6.73 11.16 12.53
C SER A 228 7.62 10.70 13.67
N SER A 229 8.30 11.64 14.33
CA SER A 229 9.02 11.40 15.58
C SER A 229 8.11 10.86 16.70
N LEU A 230 6.81 11.17 16.67
CA LEU A 230 5.82 10.65 17.63
C LEU A 230 5.62 9.13 17.53
N THR A 231 5.91 8.54 16.39
CA THR A 231 5.75 7.10 16.13
C THR A 231 7.07 6.40 15.79
N SER A 232 8.21 7.10 15.89
CA SER A 232 9.51 6.58 15.46
C SER A 232 9.91 5.29 16.16
N ALA A 233 9.67 5.17 17.46
CA ALA A 233 10.03 4.01 18.26
C ALA A 233 9.40 2.69 17.75
N ILE A 234 8.16 2.74 17.23
CA ILE A 234 7.48 1.57 16.65
C ILE A 234 7.69 1.47 15.13
N TYR A 235 8.04 2.57 14.48
CA TYR A 235 8.19 2.66 13.03
C TYR A 235 9.66 2.65 12.61
N ARG A 236 10.31 3.83 12.53
CA ARG A 236 11.68 3.95 12.00
C ARG A 236 12.73 3.24 12.86
N GLU A 237 12.55 3.21 14.17
CA GLU A 237 13.45 2.57 15.15
C GLU A 237 12.97 1.18 15.55
N GLY A 238 11.86 0.70 14.98
CA GLY A 238 11.30 -0.62 15.21
C GLY A 238 11.64 -1.64 14.12
N THR A 239 11.01 -2.80 14.20
CA THR A 239 11.21 -3.91 13.25
C THR A 239 10.85 -3.53 11.80
N ILE A 240 9.81 -2.69 11.61
CA ILE A 240 9.46 -2.16 10.28
C ILE A 240 10.60 -1.28 9.74
N GLY A 241 11.18 -0.42 10.59
CA GLY A 241 12.28 0.44 10.21
C GLY A 241 13.53 -0.32 9.78
N ALA A 242 13.85 -1.43 10.46
CA ALA A 242 14.92 -2.34 10.04
C ALA A 242 14.66 -2.91 8.63
N ALA A 243 13.42 -3.34 8.35
CA ALA A 243 13.04 -3.82 7.01
C ALA A 243 13.08 -2.69 5.96
N LYS A 244 12.71 -1.45 6.31
CA LYS A 244 12.79 -0.30 5.40
C LYS A 244 14.24 0.12 5.11
N LEU A 245 15.12 0.01 6.09
CA LEU A 245 16.55 0.22 5.89
C LEU A 245 17.15 -0.82 4.92
N ASP A 246 16.74 -2.07 5.03
CA ASP A 246 17.15 -3.14 4.10
C ASP A 246 16.64 -2.87 2.67
N LEU A 247 15.41 -2.35 2.50
CA LEU A 247 14.91 -1.85 1.20
C LEU A 247 15.78 -0.72 0.64
N GLU A 248 16.17 0.25 1.47
CA GLU A 248 17.01 1.38 1.07
C GLU A 248 18.41 0.91 0.61
N GLN A 249 19.00 -0.04 1.32
CA GLN A 249 20.28 -0.67 0.93
C GLN A 249 20.14 -1.48 -0.37
N THR A 250 19.03 -2.22 -0.50
CA THR A 250 18.72 -2.99 -1.71
C THR A 250 18.57 -2.07 -2.93
N ALA A 251 17.95 -0.90 -2.81
CA ALA A 251 17.82 0.06 -3.90
C ALA A 251 19.18 0.45 -4.49
N SER A 252 20.19 0.64 -3.64
CA SER A 252 21.55 0.97 -4.08
C SER A 252 22.19 -0.18 -4.89
N ALA A 253 22.05 -1.43 -4.41
CA ALA A 253 22.54 -2.61 -5.11
C ALA A 253 21.79 -2.84 -6.44
N LEU A 254 20.48 -2.64 -6.45
CA LEU A 254 19.66 -2.79 -7.66
C LEU A 254 19.96 -1.71 -8.70
N THR A 255 20.32 -0.49 -8.30
CA THR A 255 20.76 0.54 -9.25
C THR A 255 21.98 0.08 -10.03
N GLN A 256 22.94 -0.57 -9.36
CA GLN A 256 24.11 -1.15 -10.05
C GLN A 256 23.71 -2.29 -11.00
N LEU A 257 22.77 -3.14 -10.59
CA LEU A 257 22.28 -4.24 -11.42
C LEU A 257 21.60 -3.77 -12.72
N VAL A 258 20.85 -2.68 -12.66
CA VAL A 258 20.08 -2.16 -13.82
C VAL A 258 20.82 -1.07 -14.61
N GLU A 259 22.03 -0.69 -14.20
CA GLU A 259 22.89 0.29 -14.91
C GLU A 259 23.11 -0.04 -16.39
N PRO A 260 23.33 -1.32 -16.79
CA PRO A 260 23.55 -1.65 -18.20
C PRO A 260 22.44 -1.24 -19.15
N VAL A 261 21.22 -1.09 -18.65
CA VAL A 261 20.07 -0.57 -19.41
C VAL A 261 19.78 0.92 -19.12
N GLY A 262 20.71 1.63 -18.46
CA GLY A 262 20.50 3.02 -18.03
C GLY A 262 19.42 3.15 -16.96
N GLY A 263 19.16 2.07 -16.22
CA GLY A 263 18.09 2.00 -15.23
C GLY A 263 18.48 2.57 -13.87
N ARG A 264 17.48 2.71 -12.99
CA ARG A 264 17.64 3.18 -11.60
C ARG A 264 16.64 2.49 -10.65
N ALA A 265 17.03 2.31 -9.40
CA ALA A 265 16.16 1.80 -8.35
C ALA A 265 16.05 2.83 -7.21
N PHE A 266 14.85 2.98 -6.67
CA PHE A 266 14.54 3.93 -5.61
C PHE A 266 13.70 3.29 -4.50
N THR A 267 13.76 3.86 -3.31
CA THR A 267 12.65 3.77 -2.36
C THR A 267 11.84 5.06 -2.43
N SER A 268 10.51 4.95 -2.37
CA SER A 268 9.62 6.10 -2.30
C SER A 268 9.07 6.22 -0.88
N VAL A 269 9.37 7.33 -0.22
CA VAL A 269 8.84 7.62 1.11
C VAL A 269 7.50 8.32 0.95
N ASN A 270 6.43 7.56 1.21
CA ASN A 270 5.06 8.04 1.14
C ASN A 270 4.67 8.73 2.46
N GLY A 271 3.68 9.60 2.44
CA GLY A 271 3.10 10.22 3.64
C GLY A 271 2.11 9.29 4.33
N ALA A 272 1.65 9.67 5.52
CA ALA A 272 0.68 8.88 6.29
C ALA A 272 -0.65 8.70 5.53
N ALA A 273 -1.19 7.50 5.63
CA ALA A 273 -2.49 7.16 5.08
C ALA A 273 -3.15 6.03 5.89
N VAL A 274 -4.49 6.00 5.87
CA VAL A 274 -5.24 4.87 6.40
C VAL A 274 -5.19 3.75 5.38
N THR A 275 -4.52 2.64 5.74
CA THR A 275 -4.40 1.43 4.93
C THR A 275 -4.59 0.20 5.82
N GLN A 276 -4.87 -0.96 5.23
CA GLN A 276 -4.96 -2.20 6.00
C GLN A 276 -3.67 -2.49 6.79
N ALA A 277 -2.52 -2.19 6.23
CA ALA A 277 -1.23 -2.37 6.90
C ALA A 277 -1.02 -1.38 8.05
N SER A 278 -1.39 -0.09 7.87
CA SER A 278 -1.16 0.95 8.87
C SER A 278 -2.06 0.82 10.09
N THR A 279 -3.29 0.30 9.95
CA THR A 279 -4.22 0.14 11.06
C THR A 279 -3.76 -0.87 12.11
N ALA A 280 -2.82 -1.74 11.78
CA ALA A 280 -2.21 -2.68 12.73
C ALA A 280 -1.11 -2.06 13.61
N ILE A 281 -0.72 -0.81 13.36
CA ILE A 281 0.42 -0.16 14.02
C ILE A 281 -0.06 0.63 15.24
N PRO A 282 0.46 0.34 16.46
CA PRO A 282 0.11 1.08 17.66
C PRO A 282 0.31 2.60 17.50
N GLY A 283 -0.69 3.38 17.89
CA GLY A 283 -0.66 4.84 17.85
C GLY A 283 -0.96 5.46 16.49
N ILE A 284 -0.94 4.71 15.37
CA ILE A 284 -1.11 5.31 14.04
C ILE A 284 -2.53 5.86 13.84
N ALA A 285 -3.56 5.19 14.38
CA ALA A 285 -4.93 5.65 14.28
C ALA A 285 -5.12 7.02 14.93
N LEU A 286 -4.56 7.22 16.12
CA LEU A 286 -4.55 8.51 16.79
C LEU A 286 -3.74 9.54 16.00
N TYR A 287 -2.52 9.17 15.59
CA TYR A 287 -1.64 10.07 14.85
C TYR A 287 -2.31 10.62 13.57
N VAL A 288 -2.89 9.73 12.76
CA VAL A 288 -3.50 10.12 11.47
C VAL A 288 -4.78 10.95 11.70
N SER A 289 -5.56 10.65 12.74
CA SER A 289 -6.75 11.45 13.11
C SER A 289 -6.36 12.88 13.53
N LEU A 290 -5.30 13.03 14.31
CA LEU A 290 -4.76 14.34 14.70
C LEU A 290 -4.13 15.07 13.50
N LEU A 291 -3.41 14.35 12.64
CA LEU A 291 -2.83 14.91 11.42
C LEU A 291 -3.93 15.44 10.49
N ARG A 292 -5.05 14.73 10.35
CA ARG A 292 -6.24 15.18 9.60
C ARG A 292 -6.81 16.47 10.19
N SER A 293 -6.91 16.57 11.51
CA SER A 293 -7.39 17.80 12.17
C SER A 293 -6.48 19.00 11.90
N VAL A 294 -5.16 18.79 11.81
CA VAL A 294 -4.20 19.86 11.51
C VAL A 294 -4.22 20.27 10.04
N LEU A 295 -4.28 19.30 9.13
CA LEU A 295 -4.14 19.54 7.69
C LEU A 295 -5.47 19.79 6.98
N GLY A 296 -6.59 19.27 7.51
CA GLY A 296 -7.86 19.32 6.81
C GLY A 296 -7.73 18.69 5.41
N ASP A 297 -8.22 19.38 4.39
CA ASP A 297 -8.19 18.91 2.99
C ASP A 297 -6.80 18.96 2.34
N LYS A 298 -5.78 19.43 3.05
CA LYS A 298 -4.38 19.36 2.58
C LYS A 298 -3.73 18.01 2.84
N LEU A 299 -4.36 17.13 3.61
CA LEU A 299 -3.91 15.76 3.79
C LEU A 299 -4.02 15.01 2.47
N GLN A 300 -2.89 14.57 1.91
CA GLN A 300 -2.86 13.94 0.60
C GLN A 300 -3.27 12.47 0.65
N SER A 301 -4.19 12.08 -0.21
CA SER A 301 -4.60 10.70 -0.39
C SER A 301 -3.48 9.84 -1.01
N PRO A 302 -3.53 8.51 -0.89
CA PRO A 302 -2.60 7.61 -1.59
C PRO A 302 -2.59 7.82 -3.11
N VAL A 303 -3.73 8.19 -3.70
CA VAL A 303 -3.83 8.44 -5.16
C VAL A 303 -3.08 9.71 -5.56
N GLU A 304 -3.27 10.82 -4.83
CA GLU A 304 -2.54 12.07 -5.09
C GLU A 304 -1.03 11.89 -4.96
N GLN A 305 -0.59 11.15 -3.94
CA GLN A 305 0.83 10.81 -3.78
C GLN A 305 1.33 9.92 -4.94
N SER A 306 0.53 8.96 -5.39
CA SER A 306 0.87 8.08 -6.52
C SER A 306 0.92 8.81 -7.86
N LEU A 307 0.05 9.80 -8.08
CA LEU A 307 0.13 10.69 -9.24
C LEU A 307 1.46 11.45 -9.25
N ARG A 308 1.85 12.04 -8.12
CA ARG A 308 3.16 12.72 -7.99
C ARG A 308 4.33 11.75 -8.19
N LEU A 309 4.21 10.50 -7.77
CA LEU A 309 5.22 9.48 -8.03
C LEU A 309 5.36 9.24 -9.53
N TRP A 310 4.25 9.01 -10.23
CA TRP A 310 4.25 8.80 -11.67
C TRP A 310 4.76 10.01 -12.45
N ASP A 311 4.38 11.23 -12.07
CA ASP A 311 4.91 12.46 -12.69
C ASP A 311 6.45 12.50 -12.60
N GLN A 312 7.02 12.11 -11.47
CA GLN A 312 8.47 12.05 -11.29
C GLN A 312 9.12 10.91 -12.10
N LEU A 313 8.53 9.72 -12.10
CA LEU A 313 9.08 8.55 -12.81
C LEU A 313 9.03 8.72 -14.34
N THR A 314 8.00 9.38 -14.84
CA THR A 314 7.83 9.62 -16.28
C THR A 314 8.57 10.85 -16.79
N GLY A 315 9.14 11.65 -15.89
CA GLY A 315 9.82 12.90 -16.22
C GLY A 315 8.89 14.09 -16.44
N ALA A 316 7.59 13.97 -16.16
CA ALA A 316 6.65 15.09 -16.15
C ALA A 316 6.95 16.09 -15.03
N ALA A 317 7.56 15.61 -13.94
CA ALA A 317 8.12 16.44 -12.88
C ALA A 317 9.56 15.99 -12.53
N PRO A 318 10.40 16.88 -11.98
CA PRO A 318 11.72 16.49 -11.49
C PRO A 318 11.62 15.51 -10.31
N LEU A 319 12.60 14.61 -10.17
CA LEU A 319 12.71 13.73 -9.01
C LEU A 319 12.98 14.56 -7.74
N ASP A 320 12.10 14.45 -6.76
CA ASP A 320 12.27 15.04 -5.42
C ASP A 320 13.02 14.03 -4.53
N LEU A 321 14.34 14.07 -4.57
CA LEU A 321 15.20 13.16 -3.81
C LEU A 321 15.69 13.81 -2.52
N ASP A 322 15.84 13.01 -1.47
CA ASP A 322 16.60 13.41 -0.29
C ASP A 322 18.09 13.04 -0.42
N GLU A 323 18.88 13.34 0.62
CA GLU A 323 20.32 13.07 0.65
C GLU A 323 20.67 11.57 0.55
N GLN A 324 19.71 10.68 0.89
CA GLN A 324 19.86 9.24 0.77
C GLN A 324 19.39 8.71 -0.59
N GLY A 325 18.96 9.59 -1.51
CA GLY A 325 18.48 9.23 -2.84
C GLY A 325 17.07 8.63 -2.86
N ARG A 326 16.28 8.83 -1.80
CA ARG A 326 14.88 8.36 -1.72
C ARG A 326 13.94 9.40 -2.31
N ILE A 327 12.92 8.96 -3.06
CA ILE A 327 11.85 9.86 -3.54
C ILE A 327 10.99 10.27 -2.36
N ARG A 328 10.73 11.58 -2.19
CA ARG A 328 9.99 12.13 -1.04
C ARG A 328 8.60 12.59 -1.47
N LEU A 329 7.59 11.85 -1.03
CA LEU A 329 6.18 12.20 -1.21
C LEU A 329 5.52 12.70 0.08
N ASP A 330 6.23 12.64 1.20
CA ASP A 330 5.79 12.90 2.57
C ASP A 330 6.13 14.30 3.11
N ARG A 331 6.78 15.17 2.32
CA ARG A 331 7.25 16.48 2.82
C ARG A 331 6.13 17.36 3.39
N TRP A 332 4.92 17.23 2.87
CA TRP A 332 3.74 17.97 3.36
C TRP A 332 3.35 17.58 4.80
N GLU A 333 3.59 16.32 5.18
CA GLU A 333 3.37 15.79 6.52
C GLU A 333 4.46 16.24 7.50
N LEU A 334 5.72 16.21 7.09
CA LEU A 334 6.88 16.33 7.95
C LEU A 334 7.43 17.77 8.06
N THR A 335 6.66 18.80 7.68
CA THR A 335 7.06 20.18 7.97
C THR A 335 7.07 20.44 9.47
N GLU A 336 7.99 21.28 9.94
CA GLU A 336 8.08 21.66 11.36
C GLU A 336 6.73 22.19 11.88
N GLN A 337 6.05 23.02 11.10
CA GLN A 337 4.75 23.59 11.46
C GLN A 337 3.70 22.51 11.71
N VAL A 338 3.59 21.54 10.80
CA VAL A 338 2.62 20.44 10.91
C VAL A 338 2.97 19.55 12.10
N GLN A 339 4.23 19.13 12.22
CA GLN A 339 4.65 18.23 13.29
C GLN A 339 4.54 18.87 14.67
N SER A 340 4.86 20.15 14.82
CA SER A 340 4.69 20.89 16.09
C SER A 340 3.22 20.98 16.49
N ALA A 341 2.31 21.23 15.53
CA ALA A 341 0.87 21.28 15.79
C ALA A 341 0.32 19.90 16.19
N VAL A 342 0.69 18.83 15.46
CA VAL A 342 0.28 17.46 15.79
C VAL A 342 0.83 17.04 17.16
N ALA A 343 2.09 17.38 17.48
CA ALA A 343 2.70 17.05 18.77
C ALA A 343 2.02 17.77 19.93
N ALA A 344 1.54 19.00 19.75
CA ALA A 344 0.76 19.71 20.74
C ALA A 344 -0.58 18.98 21.01
N LEU A 345 -1.34 18.65 19.96
CA LEU A 345 -2.57 17.90 20.09
C LEU A 345 -2.33 16.52 20.70
N TRP A 346 -1.27 15.82 20.26
CA TRP A 346 -0.89 14.51 20.80
C TRP A 346 -0.64 14.56 22.32
N ARG A 347 0.06 15.59 22.81
CA ARG A 347 0.33 15.75 24.24
C ARG A 347 -0.95 16.00 25.03
N ASP A 348 -1.83 16.85 24.51
CA ASP A 348 -2.94 17.43 25.26
C ASP A 348 -4.27 16.65 25.07
N VAL A 349 -4.33 15.64 24.17
CA VAL A 349 -5.53 14.81 23.97
C VAL A 349 -5.81 13.93 25.18
N THR A 350 -7.09 13.91 25.58
CA THR A 350 -7.63 13.09 26.68
C THR A 350 -8.89 12.36 26.20
N PRO A 351 -9.40 11.36 26.96
CA PRO A 351 -10.66 10.70 26.63
C PRO A 351 -11.84 11.67 26.46
N GLU A 352 -11.85 12.80 27.22
CA GLU A 352 -12.92 13.80 27.19
C GLU A 352 -12.77 14.78 26.02
N THR A 353 -11.59 14.86 25.41
CA THR A 353 -11.32 15.84 24.34
C THR A 353 -11.12 15.20 22.97
N ILE A 354 -10.99 13.87 22.88
CA ILE A 354 -10.62 13.14 21.66
C ILE A 354 -11.52 13.50 20.47
N ASP A 355 -12.84 13.48 20.63
CA ASP A 355 -13.80 13.77 19.56
C ASP A 355 -13.78 15.23 19.07
N ARG A 356 -13.14 16.13 19.84
CA ARG A 356 -13.02 17.55 19.50
C ARG A 356 -11.70 17.87 18.83
N VAL A 357 -10.60 17.16 19.18
CA VAL A 357 -9.24 17.49 18.74
C VAL A 357 -8.72 16.58 17.64
N ALA A 358 -9.31 15.39 17.50
CA ALA A 358 -8.99 14.42 16.47
C ALA A 358 -10.17 14.20 15.52
N ASP A 359 -9.94 14.14 14.22
CA ASP A 359 -11.00 13.84 13.23
C ASP A 359 -11.27 12.33 13.20
N VAL A 360 -11.92 11.86 14.26
CA VAL A 360 -12.19 10.45 14.54
C VAL A 360 -13.20 9.87 13.56
N ASP A 361 -14.23 10.65 13.22
CA ASP A 361 -15.27 10.22 12.27
C ASP A 361 -14.70 10.02 10.87
N TRP A 362 -13.84 10.93 10.43
CA TRP A 362 -13.12 10.77 9.17
C TRP A 362 -12.26 9.52 9.20
N PHE A 363 -11.47 9.30 10.26
CA PHE A 363 -10.62 8.10 10.35
C PHE A 363 -11.46 6.82 10.29
N ARG A 364 -12.56 6.76 11.04
CA ARG A 364 -13.50 5.63 11.03
C ARG A 364 -14.07 5.37 9.63
N SER A 365 -14.50 6.43 8.95
CA SER A 365 -14.99 6.33 7.57
C SER A 365 -13.91 5.83 6.61
N GLN A 366 -12.67 6.37 6.69
CA GLN A 366 -11.55 5.88 5.89
C GLN A 366 -11.25 4.41 6.16
N PHE A 367 -11.21 4.00 7.44
CA PHE A 367 -11.00 2.61 7.81
C PHE A 367 -12.08 1.69 7.24
N ARG A 368 -13.35 2.05 7.38
CA ARG A 368 -14.48 1.28 6.84
C ARG A 368 -14.48 1.28 5.31
N GLY A 369 -14.05 2.38 4.71
CA GLY A 369 -13.81 2.52 3.27
C GLY A 369 -12.81 1.51 2.73
N LEU A 370 -11.81 1.06 3.53
CA LEU A 370 -10.88 0.00 3.12
C LEU A 370 -11.59 -1.32 2.78
N TYR A 371 -12.77 -1.52 3.33
CA TYR A 371 -13.61 -2.70 3.09
C TYR A 371 -14.84 -2.40 2.22
N GLY A 372 -14.92 -1.20 1.65
CA GLY A 372 -16.02 -0.76 0.78
C GLY A 372 -17.25 -0.32 1.54
N PHE A 373 -17.17 0.01 2.85
CA PHE A 373 -18.26 0.62 3.60
C PHE A 373 -18.04 2.12 3.73
N ASP A 374 -19.11 2.86 4.03
CA ASP A 374 -19.11 4.33 4.17
C ASP A 374 -18.62 5.08 2.91
N VAL A 375 -18.71 4.45 1.74
CA VAL A 375 -18.39 5.06 0.45
C VAL A 375 -19.61 5.86 -0.04
N PRO A 376 -19.47 7.14 -0.36
CA PRO A 376 -20.58 7.97 -0.84
C PRO A 376 -21.24 7.37 -2.10
N GLY A 377 -22.59 7.50 -2.19
CA GLY A 377 -23.35 7.04 -3.37
C GLY A 377 -23.72 5.56 -3.37
N VAL A 378 -23.30 4.78 -2.37
CA VAL A 378 -23.60 3.34 -2.27
C VAL A 378 -24.82 3.11 -1.38
N ASP A 379 -25.79 2.35 -1.90
CA ASP A 379 -26.94 1.86 -1.12
C ASP A 379 -26.56 0.56 -0.40
N TYR A 380 -26.37 0.64 0.92
CA TYR A 380 -25.98 -0.50 1.74
C TYR A 380 -27.15 -1.38 2.16
N ASP A 381 -28.40 -1.00 1.88
CA ASP A 381 -29.60 -1.80 2.13
C ASP A 381 -29.99 -2.66 0.92
N ALA A 382 -29.45 -2.34 -0.24
CA ALA A 382 -29.65 -3.12 -1.44
C ALA A 382 -28.84 -4.44 -1.42
N PRO A 383 -29.38 -5.55 -1.93
CA PRO A 383 -28.61 -6.77 -2.15
C PRO A 383 -27.59 -6.56 -3.27
N VAL A 384 -26.39 -7.12 -3.09
CA VAL A 384 -25.29 -7.03 -4.06
C VAL A 384 -24.77 -8.42 -4.43
N GLU A 385 -24.34 -8.58 -5.68
CA GLU A 385 -23.67 -9.79 -6.13
C GLU A 385 -22.29 -9.91 -5.49
N VAL A 386 -22.02 -11.04 -4.85
CA VAL A 386 -20.75 -11.28 -4.15
C VAL A 386 -19.84 -12.28 -4.86
N ASP A 387 -20.39 -13.17 -5.72
CA ASP A 387 -19.66 -14.24 -6.39
C ASP A 387 -19.07 -13.77 -7.74
N LEU A 388 -18.40 -12.62 -7.72
CA LEU A 388 -17.76 -12.05 -8.91
C LEU A 388 -16.43 -12.78 -9.21
N PRO A 389 -16.21 -13.25 -10.45
CA PRO A 389 -14.96 -13.93 -10.82
C PRO A 389 -13.79 -12.96 -10.89
N TRP A 390 -12.58 -13.48 -10.65
CA TRP A 390 -11.34 -12.77 -10.92
C TRP A 390 -11.25 -12.39 -12.40
N PRO A 391 -10.65 -11.23 -12.76
CA PRO A 391 -10.47 -10.84 -14.15
C PRO A 391 -9.73 -11.94 -14.95
N ALA A 392 -10.28 -12.32 -16.08
CA ALA A 392 -9.59 -13.24 -16.98
C ALA A 392 -8.39 -12.55 -17.62
N ALA A 393 -7.31 -13.29 -17.84
CA ALA A 393 -6.20 -12.79 -18.66
C ALA A 393 -6.73 -12.50 -20.08
N ARG A 394 -6.52 -11.29 -20.55
CA ARG A 394 -6.95 -10.84 -21.88
C ARG A 394 -5.94 -11.22 -22.93
#